data_5adc94307325f73d2a17af5df7ca33ca
#
_entry.id   5adc94307325f73d2a17af5df7ca33ca
#
_cell.length_a   1.000
_cell.length_b   1.000
_cell.length_c   1.000
_cell.angle_alpha   90.00
_cell.angle_beta   90.00
_cell.angle_gamma   90.00
#
_symmetry.space_group_name_H-M   'P 1'
#
loop_
_entity.id
_entity.type
_entity.pdbx_description
1 polymer ?
#
loop_
_entity_poly.entity_id
_entity_poly.type
_entity_poly.pdbx_seq_one_letter_code
_entity_poly.pdbx_strand_id
1 'polypeptide(L)'
;MKLNKVVIVSKFGSKISENAAKQVAKKLLSKKINVYTIAPVEVDNAKQVESLDKLNKIKLDLAITLGGDGTTLRAFRNLRSETPILTINVGGNRGILSEITLDDIDYAISSIIKNKIWLDKRTRVVASCNGKEFAPALNEIYVNRKNLTKTAEFEIKFQSDTVKQKMD
;
A
#
# COMPACT_ATOMS: atom_id res chain seq x y z
N MET A 1 -16.26 -12.41 1.83
CA MET A 1 -14.88 -12.74 1.38
C MET A 1 -14.27 -13.72 2.37
N LYS A 2 -13.68 -14.84 1.92
CA LYS A 2 -12.99 -15.75 2.84
C LYS A 2 -11.63 -15.17 3.15
N LEU A 3 -11.38 -14.79 4.40
CA LEU A 3 -10.14 -14.15 4.83
C LEU A 3 -9.18 -15.21 5.40
N ASN A 4 -8.22 -15.67 4.60
CA ASN A 4 -7.26 -16.70 4.98
C ASN A 4 -5.83 -16.22 5.11
N LYS A 5 -5.40 -15.28 4.23
CA LYS A 5 -4.02 -14.78 4.15
C LYS A 5 -4.02 -13.27 4.15
N VAL A 6 -3.47 -12.68 5.19
CA VAL A 6 -3.39 -11.23 5.37
C VAL A 6 -1.95 -10.80 5.54
N VAL A 7 -1.54 -9.73 4.86
CA VAL A 7 -0.27 -9.05 5.14
C VAL A 7 -0.51 -7.78 5.94
N ILE A 8 0.35 -7.52 6.90
CA ILE A 8 0.37 -6.28 7.68
C ILE A 8 1.60 -5.46 7.28
N VAL A 9 1.36 -4.22 6.90
CA VAL A 9 2.37 -3.26 6.44
C VAL A 9 2.39 -2.07 7.38
N SER A 10 3.38 -1.96 8.25
CA SER A 10 3.55 -0.83 9.16
C SER A 10 4.38 0.29 8.53
N LYS A 11 4.23 1.50 9.05
CA LYS A 11 5.12 2.62 8.72
C LYS A 11 6.53 2.28 9.20
N PHE A 12 7.50 2.36 8.29
CA PHE A 12 8.90 2.09 8.60
C PHE A 12 9.44 3.08 9.63
N GLY A 13 10.20 2.58 10.63
CA GLY A 13 10.81 3.38 11.68
C GLY A 13 9.85 4.01 12.70
N SER A 14 8.59 3.56 12.71
CA SER A 14 7.58 4.04 13.68
C SER A 14 7.22 2.96 14.68
N LYS A 15 7.72 3.08 15.90
CA LYS A 15 7.38 2.15 17.01
C LYS A 15 5.88 2.06 17.28
N ILE A 16 5.15 3.17 17.11
CA ILE A 16 3.69 3.20 17.27
C ILE A 16 3.04 2.29 16.22
N SER A 17 3.42 2.43 14.96
CA SER A 17 2.89 1.61 13.87
C SER A 17 3.31 0.14 13.99
N GLU A 18 4.52 -0.13 14.46
CA GLU A 18 4.99 -1.50 14.72
C GLU A 18 4.21 -2.17 15.86
N ASN A 19 3.96 -1.45 16.95
CA ASN A 19 3.16 -1.96 18.06
C ASN A 19 1.70 -2.22 17.64
N ALA A 20 1.11 -1.30 16.88
CA ALA A 20 -0.21 -1.50 16.29
C ALA A 20 -0.25 -2.72 15.35
N ALA A 21 0.80 -2.91 14.53
CA ALA A 21 0.92 -4.09 13.66
C ALA A 21 0.94 -5.40 14.47
N LYS A 22 1.67 -5.43 15.59
CA LYS A 22 1.71 -6.59 16.50
C LYS A 22 0.33 -6.88 17.10
N GLN A 23 -0.41 -5.84 17.52
CA GLN A 23 -1.76 -6.00 18.05
C GLN A 23 -2.73 -6.54 17.02
N VAL A 24 -2.73 -5.97 15.81
CA VAL A 24 -3.58 -6.41 14.70
C VAL A 24 -3.24 -7.85 14.29
N ALA A 25 -1.94 -8.19 14.22
CA ALA A 25 -1.49 -9.55 13.89
C ALA A 25 -2.03 -10.58 14.90
N LYS A 26 -1.90 -10.32 16.20
CA LYS A 26 -2.42 -11.20 17.26
C LYS A 26 -3.93 -11.40 17.15
N LYS A 27 -4.69 -10.34 16.86
CA LYS A 27 -6.15 -10.42 16.64
C LYS A 27 -6.52 -11.29 15.43
N LEU A 28 -5.77 -11.21 14.33
CA LEU A 28 -6.00 -12.04 13.14
C LEU A 28 -5.62 -13.50 13.38
N LEU A 29 -4.49 -13.74 14.04
CA LEU A 29 -4.02 -15.08 14.40
C LEU A 29 -5.01 -15.79 15.32
N SER A 30 -5.62 -15.10 16.30
CA SER A 30 -6.65 -15.68 17.18
C SER A 30 -7.91 -16.13 16.41
N LYS A 31 -8.13 -15.56 15.23
CA LYS A 31 -9.20 -15.96 14.30
C LYS A 31 -8.76 -17.02 13.27
N LYS A 32 -7.60 -17.65 13.48
CA LYS A 32 -7.01 -18.69 12.61
C LYS A 32 -6.70 -18.19 11.18
N ILE A 33 -6.40 -16.89 11.04
CA ILE A 33 -5.98 -16.26 9.79
C ILE A 33 -4.46 -16.33 9.68
N ASN A 34 -3.92 -16.75 8.54
CA ASN A 34 -2.47 -16.73 8.29
C ASN A 34 -2.00 -15.29 8.09
N VAL A 35 -1.12 -14.83 8.95
CA VAL A 35 -0.61 -13.46 8.94
C VAL A 35 0.82 -13.42 8.42
N TYR A 36 1.07 -12.48 7.52
CA TYR A 36 2.39 -12.08 7.08
C TYR A 36 2.72 -10.72 7.65
N THR A 37 3.93 -10.54 8.15
CA THR A 37 4.46 -9.26 8.61
C THR A 37 5.71 -8.88 7.82
N ILE A 38 5.98 -7.59 7.72
CA ILE A 38 7.20 -7.08 7.07
C ILE A 38 8.22 -6.73 8.15
N ALA A 39 9.47 -7.11 7.95
CA ALA A 39 10.56 -6.75 8.86
C ALA A 39 10.57 -5.21 9.12
N PRO A 40 10.81 -4.76 10.37
CA PRO A 40 11.24 -5.52 11.55
C PRO A 40 10.11 -6.05 12.45
N VAL A 41 8.85 -6.08 11.99
CA VAL A 41 7.71 -6.50 12.83
C VAL A 41 7.72 -8.02 13.00
N GLU A 42 8.07 -8.47 14.19
CA GLU A 42 8.03 -9.87 14.59
C GLU A 42 6.83 -10.16 15.48
N VAL A 43 6.12 -11.25 15.18
CA VAL A 43 4.95 -11.72 15.95
C VAL A 43 4.96 -13.24 15.92
N ASP A 44 4.79 -13.87 17.07
CA ASP A 44 4.71 -15.32 17.20
C ASP A 44 3.59 -15.88 16.30
N ASN A 45 3.87 -16.97 15.61
CA ASN A 45 2.98 -17.62 14.66
C ASN A 45 2.61 -16.80 13.41
N ALA A 46 3.17 -15.61 13.19
CA ALA A 46 3.12 -14.90 11.92
C ALA A 46 4.35 -15.25 11.06
N LYS A 47 4.21 -15.14 9.74
CA LYS A 47 5.30 -15.32 8.79
C LYS A 47 5.94 -13.98 8.48
N GLN A 48 7.11 -13.71 9.03
CA GLN A 48 7.85 -12.51 8.68
C GLN A 48 8.50 -12.66 7.30
N VAL A 49 8.43 -11.60 6.51
CA VAL A 49 9.15 -11.46 5.24
C VAL A 49 9.97 -10.17 5.24
N GLU A 50 11.04 -10.16 4.48
CA GLU A 50 11.95 -9.01 4.40
C GLU A 50 11.30 -7.80 3.73
N SER A 51 10.49 -8.04 2.69
CA SER A 51 9.91 -6.99 1.86
C SER A 51 8.62 -7.44 1.16
N LEU A 52 7.82 -6.47 0.69
CA LEU A 52 6.53 -6.72 0.05
C LEU A 52 6.63 -7.48 -1.28
N ASP A 53 7.70 -7.27 -2.03
CA ASP A 53 7.93 -7.96 -3.32
C ASP A 53 8.07 -9.49 -3.16
N LYS A 54 8.56 -9.96 -2.01
CA LYS A 54 8.60 -11.40 -1.70
C LYS A 54 7.21 -12.05 -1.64
N LEU A 55 6.16 -11.24 -1.47
CA LEU A 55 4.77 -11.69 -1.41
C LEU A 55 4.07 -11.75 -2.77
N ASN A 56 4.70 -11.28 -3.84
CA ASN A 56 4.08 -11.25 -5.18
C ASN A 56 3.70 -12.62 -5.73
N LYS A 57 4.31 -13.69 -5.24
CA LYS A 57 3.97 -15.08 -5.58
C LYS A 57 2.83 -15.64 -4.73
N ILE A 58 2.40 -14.93 -3.70
CA ILE A 58 1.37 -15.36 -2.75
C ILE A 58 0.09 -14.60 -3.05
N LYS A 59 -1.00 -15.32 -3.28
CA LYS A 59 -2.32 -14.70 -3.35
C LYS A 59 -2.75 -14.33 -1.94
N LEU A 60 -2.75 -13.03 -1.66
CA LEU A 60 -3.24 -12.45 -0.42
C LEU A 60 -4.71 -12.10 -0.57
N ASP A 61 -5.49 -12.31 0.50
CA ASP A 61 -6.90 -11.92 0.53
C ASP A 61 -7.09 -10.47 0.98
N LEU A 62 -6.14 -9.95 1.77
CA LEU A 62 -6.17 -8.57 2.27
C LEU A 62 -4.76 -8.10 2.64
N ALA A 63 -4.49 -6.84 2.41
CA ALA A 63 -3.39 -6.12 3.03
C ALA A 63 -3.95 -5.10 4.04
N ILE A 64 -3.34 -5.00 5.21
CA ILE A 64 -3.67 -3.98 6.21
C ILE A 64 -2.48 -3.05 6.35
N THR A 65 -2.65 -1.78 6.06
CA THR A 65 -1.60 -0.77 6.23
C THR A 65 -1.82 0.01 7.52
N LEU A 66 -0.76 0.17 8.29
CA LEU A 66 -0.76 0.87 9.58
C LEU A 66 0.20 2.06 9.49
N GLY A 67 -0.35 3.25 9.31
CA GLY A 67 0.40 4.49 9.10
C GLY A 67 -0.38 5.52 8.31
N GLY A 68 0.30 6.46 7.68
CA GLY A 68 -0.29 7.46 6.78
C GLY A 68 -0.26 7.03 5.31
N ASP A 69 -0.61 7.96 4.43
CA ASP A 69 -0.73 7.74 2.98
C ASP A 69 0.52 7.13 2.34
N GLY A 70 1.73 7.54 2.75
CA GLY A 70 2.97 6.97 2.22
C GLY A 70 3.12 5.47 2.46
N THR A 71 2.61 4.93 3.59
CA THR A 71 2.59 3.49 3.87
C THR A 71 1.62 2.78 2.94
N THR A 72 0.46 3.37 2.73
CA THR A 72 -0.59 2.88 1.83
C THR A 72 -0.11 2.88 0.38
N LEU A 73 0.49 3.98 -0.10
CA LEU A 73 1.06 4.08 -1.45
C LEU A 73 2.17 3.04 -1.68
N ARG A 74 3.00 2.78 -0.67
CA ARG A 74 4.00 1.71 -0.73
C ARG A 74 3.37 0.33 -0.91
N ALA A 75 2.28 0.05 -0.20
CA ALA A 75 1.54 -1.20 -0.37
C ALA A 75 0.92 -1.31 -1.77
N PHE A 76 0.27 -0.28 -2.27
CA PHE A 76 -0.29 -0.23 -3.62
C PHE A 76 0.76 -0.45 -4.71
N ARG A 77 1.96 0.10 -4.55
CA ARG A 77 3.06 -0.05 -5.52
C ARG A 77 3.60 -1.47 -5.59
N ASN A 78 3.66 -2.17 -4.47
CA ASN A 78 4.42 -3.43 -4.36
C ASN A 78 3.55 -4.67 -4.27
N LEU A 79 2.26 -4.54 -4.04
CA LEU A 79 1.34 -5.67 -4.00
C LEU A 79 0.62 -5.86 -5.33
N ARG A 80 0.15 -7.09 -5.56
CA ARG A 80 -0.67 -7.43 -6.73
C ARG A 80 -1.91 -6.55 -6.80
N SER A 81 -2.36 -6.25 -8.02
CA SER A 81 -3.50 -5.34 -8.27
C SER A 81 -4.80 -5.82 -7.65
N GLU A 82 -4.97 -7.12 -7.51
CA GLU A 82 -6.18 -7.75 -6.99
C GLU A 82 -6.25 -7.79 -5.46
N THR A 83 -5.14 -7.44 -4.76
CA THR A 83 -5.11 -7.46 -3.30
C THR A 83 -5.84 -6.25 -2.73
N PRO A 84 -6.99 -6.41 -2.06
CA PRO A 84 -7.64 -5.31 -1.37
C PRO A 84 -6.76 -4.75 -0.25
N ILE A 85 -6.86 -3.46 0.01
CA ILE A 85 -6.08 -2.82 1.07
C ILE A 85 -7.03 -2.12 2.04
N LEU A 86 -6.91 -2.44 3.33
CA LEU A 86 -7.52 -1.70 4.43
C LEU A 86 -6.49 -0.75 5.02
N THR A 87 -6.81 0.54 5.06
CA THR A 87 -5.90 1.57 5.53
C THR A 87 -6.28 2.05 6.92
N ILE A 88 -5.33 1.95 7.87
CA ILE A 88 -5.55 2.31 9.28
C ILE A 88 -4.62 3.45 9.65
N ASN A 89 -5.19 4.56 10.10
CA ASN A 89 -4.42 5.62 10.73
C ASN A 89 -4.01 5.22 12.15
N VAL A 90 -2.73 5.30 12.45
CA VAL A 90 -2.16 4.96 13.77
C VAL A 90 -1.62 6.18 14.51
N GLY A 91 -2.09 7.36 14.20
CA GLY A 91 -1.71 8.62 14.84
C GLY A 91 -1.17 9.65 13.86
N GLY A 92 -1.14 10.91 14.29
CA GLY A 92 -0.85 12.06 13.44
C GLY A 92 -2.07 12.53 12.63
N ASN A 93 -1.84 13.40 11.65
CA ASN A 93 -2.91 13.88 10.79
C ASN A 93 -3.45 12.72 9.94
N ARG A 94 -4.77 12.63 9.87
CA ARG A 94 -5.44 11.64 9.02
C ARG A 94 -5.15 11.96 7.55
N GLY A 95 -4.55 11.00 6.86
CA GLY A 95 -4.36 11.07 5.41
C GLY A 95 -5.67 10.86 4.64
N ILE A 96 -5.66 11.23 3.37
CA ILE A 96 -6.82 11.07 2.45
C ILE A 96 -7.13 9.57 2.22
N LEU A 97 -6.11 8.71 2.27
CA LEU A 97 -6.24 7.27 2.01
C LEU A 97 -6.59 6.46 3.27
N SER A 98 -6.68 7.08 4.45
CA SER A 98 -6.97 6.38 5.70
C SER A 98 -8.47 6.19 5.90
N GLU A 99 -8.92 4.93 5.92
CA GLU A 99 -10.33 4.56 6.05
C GLU A 99 -10.82 4.60 7.51
N ILE A 100 -10.02 4.01 8.42
CA ILE A 100 -10.39 3.82 9.82
C ILE A 100 -9.24 4.17 10.76
N THR A 101 -9.54 4.24 12.05
CA THR A 101 -8.57 4.29 13.14
C THR A 101 -8.31 2.89 13.72
N LEU A 102 -7.36 2.77 14.64
CA LEU A 102 -7.05 1.49 15.28
C LEU A 102 -8.19 0.98 16.16
N ASP A 103 -9.01 1.89 16.71
CA ASP A 103 -10.15 1.55 17.59
C ASP A 103 -11.25 0.81 16.81
N ASP A 104 -11.35 1.03 15.49
CA ASP A 104 -12.36 0.41 14.63
C ASP A 104 -11.97 -0.97 14.11
N ILE A 105 -10.76 -1.46 14.45
CA ILE A 105 -10.19 -2.66 13.81
C ILE A 105 -11.03 -3.93 14.00
N ASP A 106 -11.62 -4.13 15.18
CA ASP A 106 -12.43 -5.32 15.47
C ASP A 106 -13.72 -5.31 14.68
N TYR A 107 -14.35 -4.14 14.56
CA TYR A 107 -15.53 -3.94 13.72
C TYR A 107 -15.21 -4.18 12.24
N ALA A 108 -14.11 -3.60 11.75
CA ALA A 108 -13.67 -3.75 10.37
C ALA A 108 -13.37 -5.21 10.01
N ILE A 109 -12.59 -5.93 10.83
CA ILE A 109 -12.30 -7.36 10.62
C ILE A 109 -13.60 -8.18 10.62
N SER A 110 -14.50 -7.93 11.56
CA SER A 110 -15.80 -8.61 11.62
C SER A 110 -16.64 -8.36 10.37
N SER A 111 -16.68 -7.12 9.90
CA SER A 111 -17.42 -6.71 8.69
C SER A 111 -16.87 -7.37 7.43
N ILE A 112 -15.53 -7.44 7.32
CA ILE A 112 -14.85 -8.11 6.20
C ILE A 112 -15.19 -9.61 6.18
N ILE A 113 -15.10 -10.30 7.32
CA ILE A 113 -15.42 -11.73 7.43
C ILE A 113 -16.87 -11.99 7.07
N LYS A 114 -17.78 -11.13 7.50
CA LYS A 114 -19.22 -11.24 7.21
C LYS A 114 -19.59 -10.77 5.80
N ASN A 115 -18.62 -10.35 4.99
CA ASN A 115 -18.82 -9.76 3.66
C ASN A 115 -19.74 -8.54 3.66
N LYS A 116 -19.70 -7.75 4.72
CA LYS A 116 -20.45 -6.49 4.90
C LYS A 116 -19.53 -5.29 4.70
N ILE A 117 -18.92 -5.22 3.51
CA ILE A 117 -17.97 -4.19 3.13
C ILE A 117 -18.26 -3.69 1.73
N TRP A 118 -17.79 -2.50 1.44
CA TRP A 118 -17.71 -1.94 0.10
C TRP A 118 -16.25 -1.92 -0.35
N LEU A 119 -16.00 -2.27 -1.62
CA LEU A 119 -14.66 -2.20 -2.22
C LEU A 119 -14.62 -1.04 -3.21
N ASP A 120 -13.80 -0.04 -2.88
CA ASP A 120 -13.51 1.07 -3.77
C ASP A 120 -12.40 0.66 -4.76
N LYS A 121 -12.70 0.70 -6.04
CA LYS A 121 -11.75 0.38 -7.12
C LYS A 121 -10.98 1.63 -7.50
N ARG A 122 -9.67 1.59 -7.35
CA ARG A 122 -8.76 2.68 -7.71
C ARG A 122 -7.96 2.35 -8.97
N THR A 123 -7.98 3.26 -9.93
CA THR A 123 -7.10 3.18 -11.11
C THR A 123 -5.65 3.45 -10.69
N ARG A 124 -4.72 2.72 -11.29
CA ARG A 124 -3.29 2.96 -11.14
C ARG A 124 -2.67 3.28 -12.49
N VAL A 125 -1.65 4.13 -12.48
CA VAL A 125 -0.91 4.54 -13.66
C VAL A 125 0.40 3.77 -13.74
N VAL A 126 0.77 3.30 -14.93
CA VAL A 126 2.05 2.62 -15.18
C VAL A 126 2.82 3.44 -16.21
N ALA A 127 4.09 3.69 -15.96
CA ALA A 127 5.00 4.26 -16.94
C ALA A 127 5.89 3.18 -17.54
N SER A 128 6.24 3.37 -18.79
CA SER A 128 7.30 2.60 -19.46
C SER A 128 8.35 3.56 -20.05
N CYS A 129 9.60 3.16 -20.01
CA CYS A 129 10.68 3.90 -20.66
C CYS A 129 11.64 2.90 -21.33
N ASN A 130 11.88 3.10 -22.60
CA ASN A 130 12.75 2.21 -23.40
C ASN A 130 12.37 0.73 -23.28
N GLY A 131 11.05 0.44 -23.32
CA GLY A 131 10.52 -0.93 -23.22
C GLY A 131 10.50 -1.52 -21.80
N LYS A 132 10.97 -0.80 -20.79
CA LYS A 132 10.94 -1.23 -19.39
C LYS A 132 9.77 -0.57 -18.65
N GLU A 133 8.89 -1.38 -18.08
CA GLU A 133 7.83 -0.88 -17.21
C GLU A 133 8.32 -0.62 -15.79
N PHE A 134 7.79 0.44 -15.20
CA PHE A 134 8.02 0.81 -13.80
C PHE A 134 6.86 0.31 -12.92
N ALA A 135 7.09 0.32 -11.61
CA ALA A 135 6.06 -0.04 -10.65
C ALA A 135 4.84 0.90 -10.77
N PRO A 136 3.60 0.37 -10.64
CA PRO A 136 2.40 1.18 -10.77
C PRO A 136 2.31 2.23 -9.66
N ALA A 137 1.80 3.40 -10.00
CA ALA A 137 1.51 4.49 -9.07
C ALA A 137 0.00 4.66 -8.88
N LEU A 138 -0.43 4.97 -7.65
CA LEU A 138 -1.82 5.31 -7.36
C LEU A 138 -2.11 6.79 -7.60
N ASN A 139 -1.17 7.66 -7.25
CA ASN A 139 -1.33 9.11 -7.39
C ASN A 139 -0.85 9.60 -8.75
N GLU A 140 0.47 9.70 -8.93
CA GLU A 140 1.09 10.28 -10.11
C GLU A 140 2.42 9.61 -10.46
N ILE A 141 2.86 9.85 -11.69
CA ILE A 141 4.21 9.54 -12.15
C ILE A 141 4.91 10.86 -12.39
N TYR A 142 6.03 11.02 -11.71
CA TYR A 142 6.80 12.23 -11.71
C TYR A 142 8.01 12.10 -12.66
N VAL A 143 8.13 13.04 -13.60
CA VAL A 143 9.27 13.14 -14.52
C VAL A 143 10.06 14.40 -14.15
N ASN A 144 11.33 14.24 -13.89
CA ASN A 144 12.19 15.36 -13.50
C ASN A 144 13.47 15.38 -14.33
N ARG A 145 14.05 16.57 -14.44
CA ARG A 145 15.37 16.77 -15.02
C ARG A 145 16.46 16.12 -14.14
N LYS A 146 17.41 15.45 -14.76
CA LYS A 146 18.54 14.83 -14.06
C LYS A 146 19.51 15.88 -13.49
N ASN A 147 19.71 16.99 -14.23
CA ASN A 147 20.59 18.08 -13.81
C ASN A 147 19.75 19.30 -13.44
N LEU A 148 19.73 19.64 -12.15
CA LEU A 148 18.92 20.73 -11.60
C LEU A 148 19.38 22.13 -12.03
N THR A 149 20.62 22.26 -12.52
CA THR A 149 21.19 23.56 -12.96
C THR A 149 20.96 23.84 -14.45
N LYS A 150 20.40 22.86 -15.19
CA LYS A 150 20.13 23.02 -16.63
C LYS A 150 18.64 23.02 -16.88
N THR A 151 18.21 23.91 -17.77
CA THR A 151 16.85 23.90 -18.30
C THR A 151 16.57 22.59 -19.01
N ALA A 152 15.38 22.05 -18.82
CA ALA A 152 14.89 20.90 -19.58
C ALA A 152 13.65 21.28 -20.39
N GLU A 153 13.57 20.78 -21.61
CA GLU A 153 12.39 20.92 -22.45
C GLU A 153 11.70 19.56 -22.56
N PHE A 154 10.39 19.56 -22.32
CA PHE A 154 9.55 18.37 -22.39
C PHE A 154 8.55 18.52 -23.51
N GLU A 155 8.44 17.52 -24.35
CA GLU A 155 7.39 17.38 -25.34
C GLU A 155 6.45 16.25 -24.89
N ILE A 156 5.19 16.59 -24.66
CA ILE A 156 4.17 15.63 -24.22
C ILE A 156 3.21 15.43 -25.39
N LYS A 157 3.12 14.21 -25.90
CA LYS A 157 2.22 13.83 -26.98
C LYS A 157 1.03 13.05 -26.41
N PHE A 158 -0.15 13.55 -26.69
CA PHE A 158 -1.41 12.84 -26.51
C PHE A 158 -1.85 12.27 -27.86
N GLN A 159 -2.99 11.57 -27.89
CA GLN A 159 -3.49 10.97 -29.13
C GLN A 159 -3.66 11.97 -30.30
N SER A 160 -4.11 13.18 -30.00
CA SER A 160 -4.35 14.24 -31.01
C SER A 160 -3.55 15.51 -30.79
N ASP A 161 -2.92 15.68 -29.64
CA ASP A 161 -2.32 16.93 -29.24
C ASP A 161 -0.86 16.79 -28.80
N THR A 162 -0.11 17.87 -28.95
CA THR A 162 1.27 17.95 -28.47
C THR A 162 1.44 19.20 -27.62
N VAL A 163 1.93 19.03 -26.39
CA VAL A 163 2.25 20.14 -25.49
C VAL A 163 3.75 20.19 -25.30
N LYS A 164 4.35 21.38 -25.48
CA LYS A 164 5.77 21.63 -25.18
C LYS A 164 5.87 22.50 -23.93
N GLN A 165 6.66 22.06 -22.98
CA GLN A 165 6.89 22.76 -21.73
C GLN A 165 8.37 22.88 -21.46
N LYS A 166 8.84 24.09 -21.20
CA LYS A 166 10.20 24.38 -20.75
C LYS A 166 10.16 24.55 -19.25
N MET A 167 11.10 23.90 -18.56
CA MET A 167 11.22 23.96 -17.09
C MET A 167 12.60 24.51 -16.74
N ASP A 168 12.61 25.65 -16.07
CA ASP A 168 13.80 26.32 -15.55
C ASP A 168 14.17 25.83 -14.15
#